data_6f4f0841bf3354e7719ef55c17ed037f
#
_entry.id   6f4f0841bf3354e7719ef55c17ed037f
#
_cell.length_a   1.000
_cell.length_b   1.000
_cell.length_c   1.000
_cell.angle_alpha   90.00
_cell.angle_beta   90.00
_cell.angle_gamma   90.00
#
_symmetry.space_group_name_H-M   'P 1'
#
loop_
_entity.id
_entity.type
_entity.pdbx_description
1 polymer ?
#
loop_
_entity_poly.entity_id
_entity_poly.type
_entity_poly.pdbx_seq_one_letter_code
_entity_poly.pdbx_strand_id
1 'polypeptide(L)'
;NSSETTRDEMRELISIQNSPEQKNEEIMSRYLNYDKNFGDVFKTYCKDTIGENMDDVIDQITKDGFYVLTKLKFFYQRPRPYQLAQYLRARLFPYAAATALTPAYPSGHSFESYALAEYIGSKYPEHYQFLTDLAHDISISRLFLGLHFATDLDFGRFAAKKYVGSKQFASKYGI
;
A
#
# COMPACT_ATOMS: atom_id res chain seq x y z
N ASN A 1 5.66 -10.16 -18.77
CA ASN A 1 4.49 -9.31 -18.48
C ASN A 1 3.23 -9.67 -19.29
N SER A 2 3.29 -10.69 -20.10
CA SER A 2 2.14 -11.32 -20.78
C SER A 2 1.88 -12.72 -20.22
N SER A 3 2.38 -12.99 -19.00
CA SER A 3 2.16 -14.24 -18.32
C SER A 3 0.67 -14.46 -18.07
N GLU A 4 0.26 -15.71 -17.95
CA GLU A 4 -1.11 -16.07 -17.58
C GLU A 4 -1.52 -15.39 -16.27
N THR A 5 -0.63 -15.39 -15.27
CA THR A 5 -0.83 -14.67 -14.01
C THR A 5 -1.17 -13.20 -14.20
N THR A 6 -0.46 -12.48 -15.05
CA THR A 6 -0.75 -11.04 -15.30
C THR A 6 -2.11 -10.85 -15.99
N ARG A 7 -2.53 -11.79 -16.83
CA ARG A 7 -3.87 -11.75 -17.46
C ARG A 7 -4.97 -12.01 -16.44
N ASP A 8 -4.74 -12.93 -15.51
CA ASP A 8 -5.69 -13.25 -14.44
C ASP A 8 -5.83 -12.07 -13.48
N GLU A 9 -4.73 -11.48 -13.05
CA GLU A 9 -4.75 -10.26 -12.23
C GLU A 9 -5.45 -9.08 -12.94
N MET A 10 -5.30 -8.96 -14.26
CA MET A 10 -6.03 -7.95 -15.02
C MET A 10 -7.54 -8.22 -15.05
N ARG A 11 -7.97 -9.48 -15.17
CA ARG A 11 -9.38 -9.86 -15.05
C ARG A 11 -9.94 -9.55 -13.68
N GLU A 12 -9.17 -9.81 -12.63
CA GLU A 12 -9.52 -9.48 -11.25
C GLU A 12 -9.75 -7.96 -11.09
N LEU A 13 -8.83 -7.12 -11.56
CA LEU A 13 -8.99 -5.66 -11.51
C LEU A 13 -10.25 -5.18 -12.24
N ILE A 14 -10.54 -5.75 -13.41
CA ILE A 14 -11.76 -5.42 -14.15
C ILE A 14 -13.00 -5.86 -13.37
N SER A 15 -12.96 -7.01 -12.71
CA SER A 15 -14.05 -7.47 -11.85
C SER A 15 -14.28 -6.51 -10.68
N ILE A 16 -13.22 -6.06 -10.02
CA ILE A 16 -13.27 -5.07 -8.94
C ILE A 16 -13.91 -3.76 -9.42
N GLN A 17 -13.50 -3.25 -10.59
CA GLN A 17 -14.08 -2.02 -11.15
C GLN A 17 -15.57 -2.12 -11.49
N ASN A 18 -16.10 -3.32 -11.63
CA ASN A 18 -17.52 -3.56 -11.88
C ASN A 18 -18.28 -4.00 -10.61
N SER A 19 -17.60 -4.06 -9.47
CA SER A 19 -18.19 -4.50 -8.21
C SER A 19 -19.13 -3.44 -7.60
N PRO A 20 -20.06 -3.84 -6.71
CA PRO A 20 -20.90 -2.90 -5.97
C PRO A 20 -20.08 -1.94 -5.09
N GLU A 21 -18.99 -2.41 -4.48
CA GLU A 21 -18.09 -1.63 -3.63
C GLU A 21 -17.45 -0.47 -4.38
N GLN A 22 -17.09 -0.67 -5.66
CA GLN A 22 -16.56 0.39 -6.53
C GLN A 22 -17.56 1.52 -6.77
N LYS A 23 -18.86 1.25 -6.65
CA LYS A 23 -19.94 2.22 -6.82
C LYS A 23 -20.36 2.89 -5.50
N ASN A 24 -19.78 2.45 -4.39
CA ASN A 24 -20.04 3.03 -3.07
C ASN A 24 -19.19 4.29 -2.90
N GLU A 25 -19.86 5.45 -2.86
CA GLU A 25 -19.18 6.75 -2.77
C GLU A 25 -18.39 6.92 -1.47
N GLU A 26 -18.86 6.38 -0.36
CA GLU A 26 -18.17 6.44 0.94
C GLU A 26 -16.85 5.65 0.89
N ILE A 27 -16.90 4.41 0.38
CA ILE A 27 -15.72 3.56 0.21
C ILE A 27 -14.71 4.25 -0.71
N MET A 28 -15.16 4.73 -1.86
CA MET A 28 -14.28 5.35 -2.84
C MET A 28 -13.69 6.67 -2.35
N SER A 29 -14.44 7.48 -1.62
CA SER A 29 -13.95 8.70 -0.99
C SER A 29 -12.83 8.39 0.02
N ARG A 30 -13.02 7.36 0.86
CA ARG A 30 -12.01 6.88 1.80
C ARG A 30 -10.75 6.40 1.07
N TYR A 31 -10.88 5.62 0.00
CA TYR A 31 -9.75 5.11 -0.79
C TYR A 31 -8.99 6.23 -1.52
N LEU A 32 -9.67 7.24 -2.00
CA LEU A 32 -9.03 8.42 -2.58
C LEU A 32 -8.31 9.28 -1.52
N ASN A 33 -8.83 9.32 -0.29
CA ASN A 33 -8.13 9.94 0.82
C ASN A 33 -6.84 9.19 1.18
N TYR A 34 -6.87 7.84 1.19
CA TYR A 34 -5.67 7.04 1.43
C TYR A 34 -4.58 7.26 0.37
N ASP A 35 -4.93 7.55 -0.87
CA ASP A 35 -3.94 7.85 -1.92
C ASP A 35 -3.02 9.02 -1.56
N LYS A 36 -3.53 9.99 -0.81
CA LYS A 36 -2.81 11.23 -0.47
C LYS A 36 -2.32 11.27 0.98
N ASN A 37 -3.09 10.68 1.90
CA ASN A 37 -2.99 11.00 3.33
C ASN A 37 -2.98 9.74 4.22
N PHE A 38 -2.56 8.56 3.73
CA PHE A 38 -2.61 7.34 4.54
C PHE A 38 -1.77 7.45 5.84
N GLY A 39 -0.63 8.17 5.80
CA GLY A 39 0.20 8.41 6.98
C GLY A 39 -0.53 9.20 8.07
N ASP A 40 -1.35 10.18 7.68
CA ASP A 40 -2.13 11.00 8.62
C ASP A 40 -3.21 10.18 9.34
N VAL A 41 -3.72 9.12 8.69
CA VAL A 41 -4.67 8.20 9.34
C VAL A 41 -4.01 7.48 10.51
N PHE A 42 -2.77 7.01 10.35
CA PHE A 42 -1.99 6.41 11.45
C PHE A 42 -1.67 7.43 12.54
N LYS A 43 -1.25 8.66 12.18
CA LYS A 43 -0.96 9.74 13.12
C LYS A 43 -2.19 10.07 13.97
N THR A 44 -3.34 10.24 13.32
CA THR A 44 -4.62 10.51 14.00
C THR A 44 -4.98 9.39 14.97
N TYR A 45 -4.88 8.13 14.52
CA TYR A 45 -5.15 6.98 15.37
C TYR A 45 -4.23 6.93 16.61
N CYS A 46 -2.94 7.19 16.43
CA CYS A 46 -2.00 7.22 17.55
C CYS A 46 -2.35 8.29 18.59
N LYS A 47 -2.70 9.49 18.14
CA LYS A 47 -3.10 10.59 19.03
C LYS A 47 -4.43 10.33 19.76
N ASP A 48 -5.45 9.94 18.98
CA ASP A 48 -6.83 9.91 19.49
C ASP A 48 -7.15 8.63 20.25
N THR A 49 -6.50 7.51 19.90
CA THR A 49 -6.82 6.19 20.47
C THR A 49 -5.71 5.66 21.36
N ILE A 50 -4.45 5.76 20.94
CA ILE A 50 -3.31 5.31 21.77
C ILE A 50 -2.94 6.38 22.79
N GLY A 51 -3.18 7.66 22.50
CA GLY A 51 -2.81 8.78 23.36
C GLY A 51 -1.35 9.25 23.19
N GLU A 52 -0.70 8.85 22.11
CA GLU A 52 0.72 9.14 21.86
C GLU A 52 0.93 9.94 20.56
N ASN A 53 1.78 10.95 20.61
CA ASN A 53 2.20 11.65 19.42
C ASN A 53 3.37 10.92 18.77
N MET A 54 3.10 10.27 17.64
CA MET A 54 4.07 9.50 16.85
C MET A 54 4.38 10.14 15.48
N ASP A 55 4.02 11.40 15.24
CA ASP A 55 4.12 12.07 13.95
C ASP A 55 5.53 11.96 13.35
N ASP A 56 6.54 12.38 14.11
CA ASP A 56 7.94 12.43 13.63
C ASP A 56 8.47 11.03 13.28
N VAL A 57 8.15 10.03 14.09
CA VAL A 57 8.62 8.66 13.84
C VAL A 57 7.89 8.02 12.67
N ILE A 58 6.59 8.28 12.49
CA ILE A 58 5.80 7.84 11.33
C ILE A 58 6.39 8.43 10.05
N ASP A 59 6.63 9.74 10.02
CA ASP A 59 7.23 10.42 8.87
C ASP A 59 8.64 9.89 8.56
N GLN A 60 9.44 9.63 9.59
CA GLN A 60 10.78 9.10 9.39
C GLN A 60 10.78 7.66 8.87
N ILE A 61 9.91 6.77 9.38
CA ILE A 61 9.77 5.40 8.89
C ILE A 61 9.33 5.39 7.43
N THR A 62 8.35 6.23 7.08
CA THR A 62 7.87 6.37 5.69
C THR A 62 8.98 6.86 4.77
N LYS A 63 9.72 7.89 5.18
CA LYS A 63 10.85 8.44 4.43
C LYS A 63 11.97 7.42 4.20
N ASP A 64 12.36 6.69 5.24
CA ASP A 64 13.41 5.66 5.13
C ASP A 64 12.93 4.47 4.28
N GLY A 65 11.66 4.07 4.48
CA GLY A 65 11.01 3.02 3.72
C GLY A 65 10.92 3.35 2.23
N PHE A 66 10.63 4.59 1.88
CA PHE A 66 10.60 5.07 0.50
C PHE A 66 11.91 4.83 -0.25
N TYR A 67 13.06 4.97 0.43
CA TYR A 67 14.37 4.70 -0.16
C TYR A 67 14.54 3.21 -0.52
N VAL A 68 14.15 2.30 0.37
CA VAL A 68 14.19 0.86 0.14
C VAL A 68 13.22 0.48 -0.99
N LEU A 69 12.00 1.00 -0.90
CA LEU A 69 10.94 0.79 -1.88
C LEU A 69 11.35 1.23 -3.29
N THR A 70 11.96 2.40 -3.41
CA THR A 70 12.42 2.95 -4.69
C THR A 70 13.45 2.03 -5.35
N LYS A 71 14.42 1.50 -4.59
CA LYS A 71 15.37 0.52 -5.11
C LYS A 71 14.68 -0.74 -5.65
N LEU A 72 13.72 -1.29 -4.91
CA LEU A 72 12.96 -2.47 -5.34
C LEU A 72 12.14 -2.17 -6.60
N LYS A 73 11.48 -1.02 -6.66
CA LYS A 73 10.68 -0.62 -7.84
C LYS A 73 11.53 -0.54 -9.11
N PHE A 74 12.68 0.10 -9.03
CA PHE A 74 13.56 0.24 -10.19
C PHE A 74 14.35 -1.04 -10.53
N PHE A 75 14.50 -1.96 -9.59
CA PHE A 75 15.03 -3.29 -9.86
C PHE A 75 14.05 -4.15 -10.67
N TYR A 76 12.77 -4.19 -10.27
CA TYR A 76 11.76 -5.02 -10.92
C TYR A 76 11.14 -4.37 -12.17
N GLN A 77 11.01 -3.06 -12.19
CA GLN A 77 10.47 -2.26 -13.30
C GLN A 77 9.13 -2.77 -13.86
N ARG A 78 8.25 -3.28 -13.00
CA ARG A 78 6.95 -3.80 -13.44
C ARG A 78 6.06 -2.65 -13.95
N PRO A 79 5.50 -2.75 -15.17
CA PRO A 79 4.55 -1.79 -15.67
C PRO A 79 3.27 -1.75 -14.82
N ARG A 80 2.63 -0.58 -14.75
CA ARG A 80 1.33 -0.40 -14.10
C ARG A 80 0.21 -1.11 -14.88
N PRO A 81 -0.90 -1.49 -14.21
CA PRO A 81 -2.05 -2.10 -14.88
C PRO A 81 -2.53 -1.32 -16.10
N TYR A 82 -2.65 0.02 -16.01
CA TYR A 82 -3.11 0.85 -17.13
C TYR A 82 -2.16 0.84 -18.33
N GLN A 83 -0.86 0.66 -18.11
CA GLN A 83 0.13 0.55 -19.19
C GLN A 83 0.00 -0.79 -19.92
N LEU A 84 -0.35 -1.86 -19.19
CA LEU A 84 -0.53 -3.20 -19.78
C LEU A 84 -1.92 -3.40 -20.38
N ALA A 85 -2.92 -2.63 -19.96
CA ALA A 85 -4.30 -2.79 -20.41
C ALA A 85 -4.42 -2.75 -21.95
N GLN A 86 -3.70 -1.84 -22.61
CA GLN A 86 -3.69 -1.72 -24.07
C GLN A 86 -3.18 -3.00 -24.75
N TYR A 87 -2.08 -3.57 -24.26
CA TYR A 87 -1.49 -4.80 -24.82
C TYR A 87 -2.34 -6.04 -24.55
N LEU A 88 -3.07 -6.03 -23.43
CA LEU A 88 -3.98 -7.12 -23.06
C LEU A 88 -5.39 -6.97 -23.64
N ARG A 89 -5.65 -5.88 -24.39
CA ARG A 89 -6.98 -5.50 -24.90
C ARG A 89 -8.04 -5.45 -23.78
N ALA A 90 -7.61 -4.98 -22.61
CA ALA A 90 -8.43 -4.85 -21.43
C ALA A 90 -8.99 -3.43 -21.29
N ARG A 91 -10.24 -3.30 -20.84
CA ARG A 91 -10.85 -2.01 -20.49
C ARG A 91 -10.68 -1.77 -19.01
N LEU A 92 -9.63 -1.04 -18.65
CA LEU A 92 -9.33 -0.63 -17.29
C LEU A 92 -9.37 0.89 -17.21
N PHE A 93 -10.04 1.43 -16.20
CA PHE A 93 -10.21 2.87 -15.95
C PHE A 93 -9.59 3.24 -14.60
N PRO A 94 -8.26 3.46 -14.55
CA PRO A 94 -7.61 3.80 -13.28
C PRO A 94 -8.00 5.21 -12.84
N TYR A 95 -8.08 5.40 -11.53
CA TYR A 95 -8.17 6.75 -10.97
C TYR A 95 -6.84 7.50 -11.14
N ALA A 96 -6.94 8.81 -11.37
CA ALA A 96 -5.76 9.66 -11.44
C ALA A 96 -5.10 9.75 -10.05
N ALA A 97 -3.84 9.32 -9.96
CA ALA A 97 -3.08 9.33 -8.70
C ALA A 97 -1.69 9.90 -8.96
N ALA A 98 -1.33 10.96 -8.24
CA ALA A 98 0.00 11.58 -8.32
C ALA A 98 1.11 10.61 -7.87
N THR A 99 0.78 9.65 -7.02
CA THR A 99 1.70 8.64 -6.49
C THR A 99 2.02 7.51 -7.47
N ALA A 100 1.29 7.41 -8.60
CA ALA A 100 1.42 6.31 -9.58
C ALA A 100 2.44 6.56 -10.70
N LEU A 101 3.43 7.42 -10.48
CA LEU A 101 4.47 7.78 -11.47
C LEU A 101 5.67 6.82 -11.50
N THR A 102 5.79 5.95 -10.50
CA THR A 102 6.88 4.94 -10.39
C THR A 102 6.39 3.56 -10.82
N PRO A 103 7.29 2.57 -11.06
CA PRO A 103 6.90 1.19 -11.37
C PRO A 103 5.92 0.60 -10.37
N ALA A 104 5.11 -0.38 -10.81
CA ALA A 104 4.03 -0.93 -10.00
C ALA A 104 4.53 -1.75 -8.79
N TYR A 105 5.55 -2.56 -8.98
CA TYR A 105 5.98 -3.59 -8.02
C TYR A 105 7.23 -3.19 -7.27
N PRO A 106 7.22 -3.31 -5.94
CA PRO A 106 6.08 -3.56 -5.07
C PRO A 106 5.18 -2.32 -4.88
N SER A 107 3.97 -2.52 -4.32
CA SER A 107 3.09 -1.41 -3.95
C SER A 107 3.67 -0.60 -2.79
N GLY A 108 3.78 0.73 -2.98
CA GLY A 108 4.27 1.65 -1.95
C GLY A 108 3.33 1.74 -0.77
N HIS A 109 2.06 2.00 -1.01
CA HIS A 109 1.04 2.09 0.04
C HIS A 109 0.95 0.81 0.87
N SER A 110 1.02 -0.37 0.22
CA SER A 110 1.05 -1.64 0.94
C SER A 110 2.32 -1.77 1.80
N PHE A 111 3.49 -1.46 1.25
CA PHE A 111 4.74 -1.53 2.01
C PHE A 111 4.74 -0.58 3.22
N GLU A 112 4.41 0.68 3.00
CA GLU A 112 4.52 1.72 4.02
C GLU A 112 3.47 1.52 5.12
N SER A 113 2.20 1.23 4.76
CA SER A 113 1.15 1.01 5.74
C SER A 113 1.41 -0.22 6.62
N TYR A 114 1.86 -1.34 6.03
CA TYR A 114 2.24 -2.50 6.82
C TYR A 114 3.50 -2.29 7.66
N ALA A 115 4.47 -1.48 7.20
CA ALA A 115 5.63 -1.14 8.02
C ALA A 115 5.23 -0.33 9.26
N LEU A 116 4.29 0.63 9.10
CA LEU A 116 3.74 1.38 10.23
C LEU A 116 2.94 0.48 11.18
N ALA A 117 2.09 -0.40 10.64
CA ALA A 117 1.31 -1.34 11.47
C ALA A 117 2.21 -2.27 12.29
N GLU A 118 3.26 -2.84 11.69
CA GLU A 118 4.22 -3.71 12.37
C GLU A 118 5.00 -2.93 13.45
N TYR A 119 5.45 -1.71 13.16
CA TYR A 119 6.20 -0.89 14.12
C TYR A 119 5.33 -0.46 15.31
N ILE A 120 4.17 0.16 15.04
CA ILE A 120 3.28 0.66 16.09
C ILE A 120 2.73 -0.51 16.91
N GLY A 121 2.31 -1.60 16.24
CA GLY A 121 1.82 -2.79 16.91
C GLY A 121 2.86 -3.54 17.74
N SER A 122 4.16 -3.40 17.42
CA SER A 122 5.24 -3.95 18.27
C SER A 122 5.36 -3.19 19.61
N LYS A 123 5.01 -1.90 19.63
CA LYS A 123 5.02 -1.06 20.84
C LYS A 123 3.71 -1.12 21.63
N TYR A 124 2.59 -1.30 20.92
CA TYR A 124 1.23 -1.33 21.44
C TYR A 124 0.49 -2.57 20.93
N PRO A 125 0.82 -3.77 21.48
CA PRO A 125 0.30 -5.05 20.96
C PRO A 125 -1.22 -5.16 20.96
N GLU A 126 -1.91 -4.50 21.88
CA GLU A 126 -3.36 -4.45 21.97
C GLU A 126 -4.03 -3.79 20.76
N HIS A 127 -3.29 -2.95 20.04
CA HIS A 127 -3.76 -2.26 18.84
C HIS A 127 -3.34 -2.96 17.53
N TYR A 128 -2.53 -4.03 17.60
CA TYR A 128 -1.92 -4.67 16.42
C TYR A 128 -2.94 -5.13 15.38
N GLN A 129 -4.04 -5.74 15.84
CA GLN A 129 -5.07 -6.23 14.91
C GLN A 129 -5.71 -5.08 14.13
N PHE A 130 -6.13 -4.02 14.81
CA PHE A 130 -6.71 -2.85 14.16
C PHE A 130 -5.73 -2.20 13.16
N LEU A 131 -4.46 -2.02 13.56
CA LEU A 131 -3.44 -1.43 12.70
C LEU A 131 -3.17 -2.28 11.45
N THR A 132 -3.22 -3.60 11.60
CA THR A 132 -3.06 -4.54 10.48
C THR A 132 -4.26 -4.48 9.54
N ASP A 133 -5.49 -4.38 10.07
CA ASP A 133 -6.71 -4.24 9.27
C ASP A 133 -6.73 -2.91 8.53
N LEU A 134 -6.30 -1.82 9.17
CA LEU A 134 -6.13 -0.52 8.53
C LEU A 134 -5.11 -0.57 7.38
N ALA A 135 -3.95 -1.20 7.63
CA ALA A 135 -2.93 -1.38 6.59
C ALA A 135 -3.45 -2.22 5.42
N HIS A 136 -4.27 -3.22 5.70
CA HIS A 136 -4.94 -4.03 4.68
C HIS A 136 -5.91 -3.19 3.85
N ASP A 137 -6.79 -2.39 4.50
CA ASP A 137 -7.76 -1.52 3.81
C ASP A 137 -7.04 -0.49 2.91
N ILE A 138 -5.96 0.14 3.40
CA ILE A 138 -5.10 1.01 2.59
C ILE A 138 -4.49 0.25 1.41
N SER A 139 -4.01 -0.98 1.63
CA SER A 139 -3.40 -1.80 0.60
C SER A 139 -4.40 -2.15 -0.51
N ILE A 140 -5.57 -2.71 -0.16
CA ILE A 140 -6.60 -3.10 -1.15
C ILE A 140 -7.19 -1.91 -1.90
N SER A 141 -7.19 -0.71 -1.32
CA SER A 141 -7.63 0.50 -2.02
C SER A 141 -6.93 0.67 -3.37
N ARG A 142 -5.69 0.17 -3.49
CA ARG A 142 -4.88 0.27 -4.73
C ARG A 142 -5.43 -0.56 -5.87
N LEU A 143 -6.13 -1.67 -5.56
CA LEU A 143 -6.86 -2.48 -6.56
C LEU A 143 -8.10 -1.71 -7.04
N PHE A 144 -8.89 -1.17 -6.11
CA PHE A 144 -10.08 -0.38 -6.43
C PHE A 144 -9.75 0.86 -7.27
N LEU A 145 -8.61 1.49 -7.02
CA LEU A 145 -8.13 2.61 -7.81
C LEU A 145 -7.51 2.19 -9.16
N GLY A 146 -7.34 0.88 -9.42
CA GLY A 146 -6.79 0.36 -10.68
C GLY A 146 -5.29 0.62 -10.87
N LEU A 147 -4.55 0.82 -9.77
CA LEU A 147 -3.16 1.31 -9.80
C LEU A 147 -2.11 0.22 -9.60
N HIS A 148 -2.51 -0.93 -9.06
CA HIS A 148 -1.66 -2.06 -8.74
C HIS A 148 -2.36 -3.39 -9.04
N PHE A 149 -1.56 -4.45 -9.21
CA PHE A 149 -2.01 -5.84 -9.20
C PHE A 149 -1.97 -6.41 -7.79
N ALA A 150 -2.68 -7.51 -7.54
CA ALA A 150 -2.71 -8.16 -6.23
C ALA A 150 -1.30 -8.57 -5.75
N THR A 151 -0.49 -9.14 -6.63
CA THR A 151 0.89 -9.53 -6.29
C THR A 151 1.80 -8.34 -5.96
N ASP A 152 1.51 -7.11 -6.43
CA ASP A 152 2.24 -5.91 -6.02
C ASP A 152 1.99 -5.61 -4.53
N LEU A 153 0.77 -5.86 -4.07
CA LEU A 153 0.34 -5.65 -2.68
C LEU A 153 0.98 -6.70 -1.77
N ASP A 154 0.89 -7.97 -2.15
CA ASP A 154 1.42 -9.10 -1.38
C ASP A 154 2.90 -8.96 -1.13
N PHE A 155 3.66 -8.62 -2.17
CA PHE A 155 5.08 -8.40 -2.00
C PHE A 155 5.37 -7.11 -1.21
N GLY A 156 4.56 -6.07 -1.34
CA GLY A 156 4.63 -4.88 -0.50
C GLY A 156 4.56 -5.23 0.98
N ARG A 157 3.54 -6.00 1.38
CA ARG A 157 3.37 -6.54 2.74
C ARG A 157 4.56 -7.39 3.19
N PHE A 158 5.00 -8.32 2.35
CA PHE A 158 6.17 -9.16 2.64
C PHE A 158 7.43 -8.33 2.88
N ALA A 159 7.71 -7.38 1.99
CA ALA A 159 8.87 -6.51 2.08
C ALA A 159 8.84 -5.62 3.34
N ALA A 160 7.65 -5.13 3.74
CA ALA A 160 7.45 -4.37 4.98
C ALA A 160 7.88 -5.17 6.21
N LYS A 161 7.41 -6.43 6.33
CA LYS A 161 7.80 -7.31 7.43
C LYS A 161 9.31 -7.55 7.48
N LYS A 162 9.95 -7.73 6.32
CA LYS A 162 11.42 -7.89 6.24
C LYS A 162 12.16 -6.60 6.59
N TYR A 163 11.63 -5.45 6.20
CA TYR A 163 12.20 -4.15 6.52
C TYR A 163 12.16 -3.88 8.03
N VAL A 164 11.00 -4.02 8.65
CA VAL A 164 10.83 -3.82 10.11
C VAL A 164 11.62 -4.85 10.92
N GLY A 165 11.65 -6.12 10.49
CA GLY A 165 12.45 -7.18 11.13
C GLY A 165 13.95 -7.11 10.86
N SER A 166 14.46 -6.09 10.18
CA SER A 166 15.89 -5.95 9.92
C SER A 166 16.65 -5.40 11.12
N LYS A 167 17.91 -5.84 11.29
CA LYS A 167 18.78 -5.30 12.36
C LYS A 167 18.95 -3.78 12.29
N GLN A 168 18.97 -3.22 11.08
CA GLN A 168 19.12 -1.78 10.88
C GLN A 168 17.89 -1.02 11.38
N PHE A 169 16.69 -1.54 11.08
CA PHE A 169 15.44 -0.95 11.56
C PHE A 169 15.34 -1.06 13.08
N ALA A 170 15.57 -2.24 13.64
CA ALA A 170 15.53 -2.48 15.08
C ALA A 170 16.49 -1.55 15.84
N SER A 171 17.73 -1.40 15.34
CA SER A 171 18.72 -0.50 15.94
C SER A 171 18.31 0.98 15.87
N LYS A 172 17.64 1.40 14.79
CA LYS A 172 17.25 2.80 14.59
C LYS A 172 16.00 3.20 15.37
N TYR A 173 15.01 2.30 15.45
CA TYR A 173 13.68 2.58 15.99
C TYR A 173 13.39 1.92 17.35
N GLY A 174 14.32 1.14 17.88
CA GLY A 174 14.25 0.58 19.23
C GLY A 174 13.16 -0.48 19.40
N ILE A 175 13.12 -1.46 18.48
CA ILE A 175 12.25 -2.64 18.58
C ILE A 175 13.05 -3.92 18.47
#